data_a97a4bf80ee33352aa463e917fbe41fb
#
_entry.id   a97a4bf80ee33352aa463e917fbe41fb
#
_cell.length_a   1.000
_cell.length_b   1.000
_cell.length_c   1.000
_cell.angle_alpha   90.00
_cell.angle_beta   90.00
_cell.angle_gamma   90.00
#
_symmetry.space_group_name_H-M   'P 1'
#
loop_
_entity.id
_entity.type
_entity.pdbx_description
1 polymer ?
#
loop_
_entity_poly.entity_id
_entity_poly.type
_entity_poly.pdbx_seq_one_letter_code
_entity_poly.pdbx_strand_id
1 'polypeptide(L)'
;QNSFYIDVFILTADAIADVTACDSFVLPALSVDNHYYTQSGGPLGGGTELFAGTPITTSQTIFVYVESSERINCFDESSFTVTIIPTPFIAAITNVQTCNTYILPVLSVGNYFTQPGGTGNQLNAGDEITTNQTIYVYAETGTTPNCSDEKSFTVTLFNVDAIADVTTCESYVLPALTIGNYFNGPNGTGGMISQGSTVSTTKTIYVFAFSGYTPNCSDETSFVVTIIDTPTVNPVPLSLRTFCDEDGINDGVTSIDLTTLTASVLGTQTGSEFTVSYFETFANATSNLNAVTTTLLTTIYAKVVNSLAGSCDDIKPITFIIHQIPETNPQDGIVCIDSETGNLLNPYTISSGLSASTHTFEWFDSNGLIVGTGANYTAILPGTYSVLATSLSTGCTSEEQTAIVSVSEPAAVAYTVSEDFSLNQTVTVIATGTGGDYEYQLGDGPFQDSPIFENVPSGIHLITVRDKNGCGITTAQALIVNYPKYFTPNGDGINDTWNIVDLRRQSEAVIHIFDRYGILLKQIYPSGSGWDGTYNGQMVTSDDYWFTISYSKNNDPKEFKAHFSLKR
;
A
#
# COMPACT_ATOMS: atom_id res chain seq x y z
N GLN A 1 53.72 31.95 -107.37
CA GLN A 1 54.02 31.84 -105.92
C GLN A 1 53.87 30.36 -105.54
N ASN A 2 55.01 29.66 -105.33
CA ASN A 2 55.00 28.31 -104.77
C ASN A 2 54.89 28.44 -103.25
N SER A 3 53.85 27.96 -102.64
CA SER A 3 53.73 27.82 -101.22
C SER A 3 54.30 26.49 -100.77
N PHE A 4 55.23 26.53 -99.85
CA PHE A 4 55.72 25.35 -99.17
C PHE A 4 54.78 25.06 -98.00
N TYR A 5 54.30 23.85 -97.93
CA TYR A 5 53.74 23.33 -96.70
C TYR A 5 54.84 22.65 -95.89
N ILE A 6 55.16 23.13 -94.72
CA ILE A 6 56.02 22.44 -93.78
C ILE A 6 55.14 21.62 -92.91
N ASP A 7 55.13 20.32 -93.08
CA ASP A 7 54.45 19.42 -92.16
C ASP A 7 55.42 19.07 -90.99
N VAL A 8 55.10 19.59 -89.79
CA VAL A 8 55.93 19.36 -88.61
C VAL A 8 55.37 18.10 -87.90
N PHE A 9 56.05 17.01 -88.04
CA PHE A 9 55.80 15.77 -87.33
C PHE A 9 56.49 15.87 -85.95
N ILE A 10 55.73 15.84 -84.87
CA ILE A 10 56.21 15.83 -83.48
C ILE A 10 56.10 14.40 -83.00
N LEU A 11 57.19 13.75 -82.73
CA LEU A 11 57.28 12.48 -82.04
C LEU A 11 57.65 12.76 -80.57
N THR A 12 56.95 12.17 -79.61
CA THR A 12 57.19 12.41 -78.17
C THR A 12 57.25 11.07 -77.48
N ALA A 13 58.33 10.81 -76.75
CA ALA A 13 58.43 9.68 -75.84
C ALA A 13 57.56 9.89 -74.61
N ASP A 14 56.91 8.84 -74.15
CA ASP A 14 56.14 8.88 -72.94
C ASP A 14 57.02 9.34 -71.77
N ALA A 15 56.56 10.37 -71.05
CA ALA A 15 57.21 10.89 -69.85
C ALA A 15 56.67 10.20 -68.62
N ILE A 16 57.48 9.43 -67.97
CA ILE A 16 57.15 8.81 -66.66
C ILE A 16 57.93 9.53 -65.58
N ALA A 17 57.26 9.84 -64.47
CA ALA A 17 57.96 10.45 -63.34
C ALA A 17 58.86 9.45 -62.60
N ASP A 18 59.88 9.97 -61.95
CA ASP A 18 60.74 9.18 -61.06
C ASP A 18 59.90 8.47 -60.02
N VAL A 19 60.19 7.21 -59.76
CA VAL A 19 59.43 6.38 -58.85
C VAL A 19 60.33 5.75 -57.81
N THR A 20 59.79 5.72 -56.54
CA THR A 20 60.40 4.96 -55.46
C THR A 20 59.45 3.85 -55.08
N ALA A 21 59.87 2.61 -54.97
CA ALA A 21 59.03 1.47 -54.64
C ALA A 21 59.77 0.49 -53.72
N CYS A 22 58.99 -0.26 -52.95
CA CYS A 22 59.50 -1.33 -52.12
C CYS A 22 59.74 -2.58 -52.96
N ASP A 23 60.91 -3.15 -52.82
CA ASP A 23 61.38 -4.42 -53.43
C ASP A 23 61.31 -4.51 -54.97
N SER A 24 60.28 -3.98 -55.56
CA SER A 24 60.13 -3.98 -57.00
C SER A 24 59.19 -2.91 -57.53
N PHE A 25 59.43 -2.49 -58.77
CA PHE A 25 58.48 -1.63 -59.49
C PHE A 25 58.17 -2.33 -60.84
N VAL A 26 56.92 -2.48 -61.15
CA VAL A 26 56.47 -3.09 -62.41
C VAL A 26 56.26 -1.99 -63.41
N LEU A 27 56.98 -2.09 -64.55
CA LEU A 27 56.91 -1.13 -65.64
C LEU A 27 55.47 -1.05 -66.20
N PRO A 28 54.87 0.14 -66.28
CA PRO A 28 53.51 0.34 -66.81
C PRO A 28 53.48 0.10 -68.33
N ALA A 29 52.28 0.06 -68.89
CA ALA A 29 52.17 0.01 -70.37
C ALA A 29 52.52 1.39 -70.96
N LEU A 30 53.26 1.42 -72.05
CA LEU A 30 53.53 2.61 -72.81
C LEU A 30 52.54 2.81 -73.97
N SER A 31 52.50 4.02 -74.50
CA SER A 31 51.83 4.33 -75.75
C SER A 31 52.39 3.53 -76.89
N VAL A 32 51.62 3.40 -77.98
CA VAL A 32 52.06 2.64 -79.16
C VAL A 32 53.41 3.16 -79.67
N ASP A 33 54.29 2.25 -80.11
CA ASP A 33 55.64 2.50 -80.63
C ASP A 33 56.66 3.04 -79.62
N ASN A 34 56.32 3.15 -78.32
CA ASN A 34 57.29 3.43 -77.27
C ASN A 34 57.84 2.14 -76.67
N HIS A 35 59.12 2.13 -76.36
CA HIS A 35 59.84 0.99 -75.84
C HIS A 35 60.71 1.39 -74.65
N TYR A 36 60.86 0.51 -73.69
CA TYR A 36 61.77 0.70 -72.58
C TYR A 36 63.17 0.16 -72.86
N TYR A 37 64.20 0.90 -72.44
CA TYR A 37 65.59 0.46 -72.50
C TYR A 37 66.31 0.72 -71.15
N THR A 38 67.37 -0.13 -70.94
CA THR A 38 68.19 0.04 -69.71
C THR A 38 69.31 1.08 -69.92
N GLN A 39 69.52 1.60 -71.13
CA GLN A 39 70.46 2.68 -71.44
C GLN A 39 69.88 3.60 -72.53
N SER A 40 70.36 4.87 -72.53
CA SER A 40 70.00 5.84 -73.55
C SER A 40 70.39 5.42 -74.97
N GLY A 41 69.60 5.89 -75.94
CA GLY A 41 69.86 5.65 -77.37
C GLY A 41 69.04 4.51 -77.99
N GLY A 42 68.03 4.03 -77.35
CA GLY A 42 67.09 3.00 -77.85
C GLY A 42 67.82 1.72 -78.31
N PRO A 43 67.41 1.09 -79.44
CA PRO A 43 67.97 -0.14 -79.90
C PRO A 43 69.48 -0.03 -80.31
N LEU A 44 69.96 1.18 -80.55
CA LEU A 44 71.37 1.44 -80.91
C LEU A 44 72.25 1.82 -79.72
N GLY A 45 71.64 2.16 -78.56
CA GLY A 45 72.30 2.61 -77.32
C GLY A 45 72.97 1.51 -76.52
N GLY A 46 72.83 0.25 -76.90
CA GLY A 46 73.47 -0.92 -76.27
C GLY A 46 72.76 -1.39 -75.00
N GLY A 47 71.65 -0.73 -74.58
CA GLY A 47 70.84 -1.17 -73.52
C GLY A 47 69.92 -2.37 -73.85
N THR A 48 69.49 -3.09 -72.87
CA THR A 48 68.50 -4.18 -73.05
C THR A 48 67.11 -3.59 -73.12
N GLU A 49 66.31 -4.00 -74.07
CA GLU A 49 64.90 -3.67 -74.15
C GLU A 49 64.14 -4.37 -73.03
N LEU A 50 63.24 -3.62 -72.38
CA LEU A 50 62.35 -4.11 -71.36
C LEU A 50 60.91 -3.97 -71.84
N PHE A 51 60.04 -4.82 -71.30
CA PHE A 51 58.65 -4.82 -71.70
C PHE A 51 57.72 -4.34 -70.52
N ALA A 52 56.59 -3.81 -70.87
CA ALA A 52 55.57 -3.53 -69.89
C ALA A 52 55.25 -4.79 -69.05
N GLY A 53 55.12 -4.67 -67.72
CA GLY A 53 54.97 -5.78 -66.78
C GLY A 53 56.29 -6.34 -66.25
N THR A 54 57.48 -5.91 -66.80
CA THR A 54 58.78 -6.32 -66.25
C THR A 54 59.00 -5.73 -64.86
N PRO A 55 59.28 -6.54 -63.81
CA PRO A 55 59.63 -6.04 -62.51
C PRO A 55 61.05 -5.53 -62.44
N ILE A 56 61.26 -4.31 -62.06
CA ILE A 56 62.53 -3.69 -61.72
C ILE A 56 62.82 -3.93 -60.24
N THR A 57 63.84 -4.70 -59.91
CA THR A 57 64.20 -5.11 -58.57
C THR A 57 65.45 -4.43 -58.01
N THR A 58 66.10 -3.61 -58.83
CA THR A 58 67.34 -2.85 -58.50
C THR A 58 67.16 -1.41 -58.97
N SER A 59 67.64 -0.46 -58.16
CA SER A 59 67.58 0.95 -58.53
C SER A 59 68.37 1.21 -59.81
N GLN A 60 67.71 1.81 -60.80
CA GLN A 60 68.27 2.14 -62.07
C GLN A 60 67.48 3.21 -62.80
N THR A 61 68.12 3.82 -63.82
CA THR A 61 67.43 4.71 -64.76
C THR A 61 66.91 3.89 -65.92
N ILE A 62 65.65 4.11 -66.28
CA ILE A 62 64.96 3.51 -67.40
C ILE A 62 64.72 4.61 -68.43
N PHE A 63 65.01 4.27 -69.71
CA PHE A 63 64.79 5.16 -70.82
C PHE A 63 63.52 4.71 -71.57
N VAL A 64 62.72 5.66 -72.02
CA VAL A 64 61.58 5.43 -72.89
C VAL A 64 61.96 6.02 -74.24
N TYR A 65 62.01 5.18 -75.22
CA TYR A 65 62.44 5.54 -76.60
C TYR A 65 61.28 5.29 -77.57
N VAL A 66 61.11 6.22 -78.49
CA VAL A 66 60.14 6.10 -79.59
C VAL A 66 60.83 6.52 -80.87
N GLU A 67 60.68 5.72 -81.94
CA GLU A 67 61.25 6.01 -83.27
C GLU A 67 60.15 5.98 -84.34
N SER A 68 60.22 6.90 -85.29
CA SER A 68 59.26 6.94 -86.37
C SER A 68 59.56 5.84 -87.38
N SER A 69 58.62 4.99 -87.68
CA SER A 69 58.70 3.97 -88.74
C SER A 69 58.65 4.60 -90.13
N GLU A 70 58.22 5.86 -90.26
CA GLU A 70 58.10 6.52 -91.56
C GLU A 70 59.23 7.48 -91.91
N ARG A 71 60.07 7.89 -90.93
CA ARG A 71 61.13 8.88 -91.09
C ARG A 71 62.42 8.41 -90.44
N ILE A 72 63.49 8.21 -91.23
CA ILE A 72 64.80 7.78 -90.76
C ILE A 72 65.43 8.83 -89.85
N ASN A 73 65.98 8.39 -88.68
CA ASN A 73 66.59 9.22 -87.61
C ASN A 73 65.68 10.22 -86.95
N CYS A 74 64.37 9.98 -86.93
CA CYS A 74 63.41 10.76 -86.15
C CYS A 74 63.02 9.93 -84.93
N PHE A 75 63.54 10.29 -83.77
CA PHE A 75 63.28 9.63 -82.48
C PHE A 75 63.16 10.67 -81.37
N ASP A 76 62.58 10.27 -80.29
CA ASP A 76 62.53 11.02 -79.01
C ASP A 76 62.78 10.06 -77.84
N GLU A 77 63.35 10.59 -76.80
CA GLU A 77 63.70 9.81 -75.61
C GLU A 77 63.41 10.60 -74.32
N SER A 78 62.80 9.96 -73.42
CA SER A 78 62.66 10.40 -72.04
C SER A 78 63.29 9.41 -71.04
N SER A 79 63.51 9.78 -69.84
CA SER A 79 64.01 8.87 -68.80
C SER A 79 63.39 9.13 -67.44
N PHE A 80 63.31 8.11 -66.65
CA PHE A 80 62.93 8.20 -65.28
C PHE A 80 63.72 7.25 -64.39
N THR A 81 63.90 7.63 -63.14
CA THR A 81 64.65 6.83 -62.18
C THR A 81 63.74 5.94 -61.40
N VAL A 82 63.98 4.65 -61.35
CA VAL A 82 63.36 3.71 -60.44
C VAL A 82 64.30 3.51 -59.26
N THR A 83 63.86 3.96 -58.07
CA THR A 83 64.57 3.73 -56.81
C THR A 83 63.91 2.59 -56.06
N ILE A 84 64.60 1.49 -55.85
CA ILE A 84 64.11 0.33 -55.10
C ILE A 84 64.66 0.40 -53.67
N ILE A 85 63.78 0.39 -52.73
CA ILE A 85 64.09 0.35 -51.30
C ILE A 85 63.80 -1.08 -50.81
N PRO A 86 64.80 -1.81 -50.34
CA PRO A 86 64.56 -3.16 -49.83
C PRO A 86 63.78 -3.12 -48.54
N THR A 87 62.71 -3.89 -48.47
CA THR A 87 61.97 -4.10 -47.25
C THR A 87 62.85 -4.78 -46.20
N PRO A 88 62.85 -4.26 -44.89
CA PRO A 88 63.57 -4.93 -43.83
C PRO A 88 63.10 -6.37 -43.68
N PHE A 89 64.00 -7.33 -43.58
CA PHE A 89 63.65 -8.73 -43.42
C PHE A 89 63.71 -9.13 -41.91
N ILE A 90 62.62 -9.55 -41.36
CA ILE A 90 62.55 -10.10 -40.02
C ILE A 90 62.44 -11.61 -40.12
N ALA A 91 63.39 -12.34 -39.52
CA ALA A 91 63.33 -13.79 -39.44
C ALA A 91 62.13 -14.28 -38.61
N ALA A 92 61.57 -15.44 -38.99
CA ALA A 92 60.50 -16.06 -38.26
C ALA A 92 60.93 -16.35 -36.82
N ILE A 93 60.05 -15.95 -35.84
CA ILE A 93 60.28 -16.14 -34.44
C ILE A 93 59.33 -17.23 -33.96
N THR A 94 59.85 -18.17 -33.17
CA THR A 94 59.02 -19.23 -32.60
C THR A 94 58.32 -18.78 -31.29
N ASN A 95 57.14 -19.28 -31.06
CA ASN A 95 56.44 -19.09 -29.76
C ASN A 95 57.28 -19.63 -28.62
N VAL A 96 57.24 -18.95 -27.49
CA VAL A 96 58.04 -19.28 -26.31
C VAL A 96 57.14 -19.80 -25.20
N GLN A 97 57.51 -20.90 -24.62
CA GLN A 97 56.95 -21.41 -23.38
C GLN A 97 58.07 -21.46 -22.34
N THR A 98 57.85 -20.83 -21.19
CA THR A 98 58.85 -20.71 -20.13
C THR A 98 58.23 -20.71 -18.75
N CYS A 99 59.07 -20.80 -17.72
CA CYS A 99 58.70 -20.63 -16.33
C CYS A 99 58.82 -19.14 -15.98
N ASN A 100 58.06 -18.64 -15.11
CA ASN A 100 58.11 -17.30 -14.48
C ASN A 100 58.20 -16.09 -15.43
N THR A 101 59.34 -15.90 -16.14
CA THR A 101 59.56 -14.74 -16.99
C THR A 101 60.28 -15.13 -18.30
N TYR A 102 60.15 -14.31 -19.32
CA TYR A 102 60.92 -14.38 -20.56
C TYR A 102 61.64 -13.09 -20.82
N ILE A 103 62.97 -13.14 -20.98
CA ILE A 103 63.79 -11.98 -21.29
C ILE A 103 63.87 -11.84 -22.79
N LEU A 104 63.52 -10.70 -23.34
CA LEU A 104 63.54 -10.41 -24.77
C LEU A 104 65.00 -10.39 -25.28
N PRO A 105 65.38 -11.24 -26.30
CA PRO A 105 66.71 -11.25 -26.83
C PRO A 105 67.02 -10.00 -27.67
N VAL A 106 68.26 -9.80 -28.00
CA VAL A 106 68.68 -8.74 -28.93
C VAL A 106 68.19 -9.06 -30.33
N LEU A 107 67.53 -8.11 -31.00
CA LEU A 107 67.12 -8.21 -32.39
C LEU A 107 68.26 -7.74 -33.34
N SER A 108 68.38 -8.38 -34.49
CA SER A 108 69.24 -7.91 -35.53
C SER A 108 68.60 -6.82 -36.40
N VAL A 109 67.25 -6.85 -36.49
CA VAL A 109 66.45 -5.92 -37.29
C VAL A 109 65.15 -5.66 -36.55
N GLY A 110 64.71 -4.39 -36.52
CA GLY A 110 63.46 -3.97 -35.96
C GLY A 110 63.47 -3.76 -34.46
N ASN A 111 62.28 -3.50 -33.89
CA ASN A 111 62.00 -3.28 -32.47
C ASN A 111 60.82 -4.12 -32.04
N TYR A 112 60.76 -4.41 -30.73
CA TYR A 112 59.63 -5.10 -30.13
C TYR A 112 58.49 -4.12 -29.80
N PHE A 113 57.26 -4.58 -30.03
CA PHE A 113 56.05 -3.83 -29.73
C PHE A 113 54.98 -4.74 -29.08
N THR A 114 54.10 -4.11 -28.32
CA THR A 114 52.96 -4.82 -27.67
C THR A 114 51.73 -4.94 -28.57
N GLN A 115 51.73 -4.24 -29.73
CA GLN A 115 50.66 -4.25 -30.71
C GLN A 115 51.21 -4.31 -32.16
N PRO A 116 50.41 -4.78 -33.12
CA PRO A 116 50.84 -4.87 -34.52
C PRO A 116 51.06 -3.47 -35.15
N GLY A 117 51.81 -3.45 -36.27
CA GLY A 117 52.04 -2.25 -37.04
C GLY A 117 53.02 -1.26 -36.40
N GLY A 118 53.91 -1.70 -35.52
CA GLY A 118 54.83 -0.83 -34.80
C GLY A 118 54.17 0.09 -33.80
N THR A 119 52.98 -0.32 -33.31
CA THR A 119 52.16 0.48 -32.36
C THR A 119 52.19 -0.12 -30.96
N GLY A 120 51.51 0.55 -30.02
CA GLY A 120 51.52 0.16 -28.60
C GLY A 120 52.82 0.58 -27.91
N ASN A 121 53.17 -0.11 -26.82
CA ASN A 121 54.43 0.17 -26.11
C ASN A 121 55.59 -0.51 -26.83
N GLN A 122 56.65 0.25 -27.09
CA GLN A 122 57.90 -0.30 -27.54
C GLN A 122 58.63 -0.98 -26.38
N LEU A 123 59.12 -2.19 -26.60
CA LEU A 123 59.91 -2.97 -25.66
C LEU A 123 61.36 -3.07 -26.14
N ASN A 124 62.26 -3.27 -25.21
CA ASN A 124 63.69 -3.34 -25.48
C ASN A 124 64.22 -4.77 -25.29
N ALA A 125 65.34 -5.05 -25.94
CA ALA A 125 66.12 -6.24 -25.59
C ALA A 125 66.53 -6.19 -24.14
N GLY A 126 66.32 -7.26 -23.40
CA GLY A 126 66.54 -7.34 -21.95
C GLY A 126 65.27 -7.08 -21.10
N ASP A 127 64.20 -6.58 -21.68
CA ASP A 127 62.92 -6.43 -20.93
C ASP A 127 62.36 -7.80 -20.58
N GLU A 128 61.81 -7.87 -19.36
CA GLU A 128 61.18 -9.08 -18.81
C GLU A 128 59.69 -9.13 -19.15
N ILE A 129 59.26 -10.19 -19.76
CA ILE A 129 57.85 -10.50 -20.01
C ILE A 129 57.35 -11.38 -18.87
N THR A 130 56.46 -10.82 -18.03
CA THR A 130 55.93 -11.46 -16.82
C THR A 130 54.48 -11.88 -16.95
N THR A 131 53.86 -11.68 -18.11
CA THR A 131 52.48 -12.07 -18.40
C THR A 131 52.37 -12.71 -19.78
N ASN A 132 51.40 -13.61 -19.95
CA ASN A 132 51.11 -14.20 -21.25
C ASN A 132 50.67 -13.11 -22.23
N GLN A 133 51.46 -12.95 -23.32
CA GLN A 133 51.15 -11.96 -24.34
C GLN A 133 51.75 -12.28 -25.68
N THR A 134 51.25 -11.65 -26.75
CA THR A 134 51.85 -11.65 -28.08
C THR A 134 52.78 -10.47 -28.20
N ILE A 135 54.01 -10.72 -28.65
CA ILE A 135 55.03 -9.71 -28.95
C ILE A 135 55.16 -9.60 -30.48
N TYR A 136 55.19 -8.39 -30.96
CA TYR A 136 55.37 -8.04 -32.35
C TYR A 136 56.78 -7.50 -32.55
N VAL A 137 57.47 -7.98 -33.60
CA VAL A 137 58.72 -7.39 -34.06
C VAL A 137 58.43 -6.66 -35.36
N TYR A 138 58.69 -5.38 -35.39
CA TYR A 138 58.38 -4.49 -36.50
C TYR A 138 59.64 -3.73 -36.93
N ALA A 139 59.86 -3.66 -38.23
CA ALA A 139 60.94 -2.86 -38.83
C ALA A 139 60.39 -2.09 -40.03
N GLU A 140 60.86 -0.88 -40.19
CA GLU A 140 60.48 -0.01 -41.27
C GLU A 140 61.67 0.79 -41.77
N THR A 141 61.62 1.24 -43.01
CA THR A 141 62.70 2.03 -43.61
C THR A 141 62.67 3.49 -43.28
N GLY A 142 61.51 4.02 -42.86
CA GLY A 142 61.29 5.44 -42.58
C GLY A 142 61.38 6.33 -43.85
N THR A 143 61.24 5.76 -45.01
CA THR A 143 61.30 6.43 -46.32
C THR A 143 59.91 6.67 -46.90
N THR A 144 59.83 7.24 -48.12
CA THR A 144 58.57 7.34 -48.86
C THR A 144 58.74 6.66 -50.22
N PRO A 145 58.02 5.54 -50.50
CA PRO A 145 57.17 4.79 -49.62
C PRO A 145 57.93 4.16 -48.45
N ASN A 146 57.19 3.99 -47.31
CA ASN A 146 57.74 3.31 -46.14
C ASN A 146 57.58 1.78 -46.29
N CYS A 147 58.66 1.07 -46.36
CA CYS A 147 58.69 -0.38 -46.53
C CYS A 147 58.88 -1.04 -45.18
N SER A 148 57.94 -1.90 -44.78
CA SER A 148 57.94 -2.51 -43.44
C SER A 148 57.70 -4.02 -43.49
N ASP A 149 58.27 -4.74 -42.54
CA ASP A 149 57.96 -6.17 -42.25
C ASP A 149 57.62 -6.34 -40.76
N GLU A 150 56.77 -7.30 -40.50
CA GLU A 150 56.37 -7.64 -39.17
C GLU A 150 56.25 -9.15 -38.94
N LYS A 151 56.69 -9.59 -37.77
CA LYS A 151 56.52 -10.95 -37.29
C LYS A 151 56.04 -10.87 -35.83
N SER A 152 55.29 -11.87 -35.39
CA SER A 152 54.84 -11.98 -34.01
C SER A 152 55.13 -13.36 -33.44
N PHE A 153 55.26 -13.41 -32.13
CA PHE A 153 55.34 -14.64 -31.37
C PHE A 153 54.64 -14.50 -30.06
N THR A 154 54.12 -15.61 -29.50
CA THR A 154 53.49 -15.63 -28.17
C THR A 154 54.50 -16.04 -27.12
N VAL A 155 54.47 -15.35 -25.98
CA VAL A 155 55.14 -15.77 -24.74
C VAL A 155 54.07 -16.34 -23.82
N THR A 156 54.21 -17.61 -23.49
CA THR A 156 53.33 -18.32 -22.56
C THR A 156 54.13 -18.75 -21.32
N LEU A 157 53.73 -18.21 -20.17
CA LEU A 157 54.34 -18.56 -18.89
C LEU A 157 53.60 -19.79 -18.32
N PHE A 158 54.33 -20.65 -17.69
CA PHE A 158 53.72 -21.77 -16.99
C PHE A 158 53.18 -21.29 -15.64
N ASN A 159 51.86 -21.26 -15.54
CA ASN A 159 51.15 -20.97 -14.30
C ASN A 159 50.01 -21.99 -14.14
N VAL A 160 49.86 -22.54 -12.97
CA VAL A 160 48.67 -23.34 -12.64
C VAL A 160 47.45 -22.43 -12.49
N ASP A 161 46.26 -23.00 -12.64
CA ASP A 161 45.02 -22.26 -12.50
C ASP A 161 44.89 -21.69 -11.07
N ALA A 162 44.53 -20.42 -10.96
CA ALA A 162 44.28 -19.75 -9.71
C ALA A 162 42.77 -19.72 -9.45
N ILE A 163 42.36 -20.22 -8.30
CA ILE A 163 40.96 -20.21 -7.84
C ILE A 163 40.89 -19.29 -6.64
N ALA A 164 39.87 -18.46 -6.60
CA ALA A 164 39.60 -17.57 -5.45
C ALA A 164 39.08 -18.38 -4.25
N ASP A 165 39.26 -17.85 -3.03
CA ASP A 165 38.67 -18.38 -1.82
C ASP A 165 37.15 -18.42 -1.96
N VAL A 166 36.53 -19.48 -1.46
CA VAL A 166 35.09 -19.75 -1.56
C VAL A 166 34.51 -19.94 -0.17
N THR A 167 33.42 -19.24 0.12
CA THR A 167 32.56 -19.50 1.28
C THR A 167 31.21 -19.98 0.78
N THR A 168 30.78 -21.13 1.26
CA THR A 168 29.52 -21.76 0.84
C THR A 168 28.90 -22.55 1.99
N CYS A 169 27.61 -22.90 1.88
CA CYS A 169 26.95 -23.82 2.79
C CYS A 169 27.08 -25.27 2.26
N GLU A 170 27.14 -26.21 3.19
CA GLU A 170 27.15 -27.65 2.95
C GLU A 170 28.37 -28.18 2.19
N SER A 171 28.59 -27.76 0.95
CA SER A 171 29.69 -28.32 0.17
C SER A 171 30.07 -27.49 -1.05
N TYR A 172 31.30 -27.65 -1.50
CA TYR A 172 31.84 -27.06 -2.72
C TYR A 172 32.35 -28.13 -3.68
N VAL A 173 31.92 -28.07 -4.92
CA VAL A 173 32.40 -28.98 -5.96
C VAL A 173 33.60 -28.34 -6.66
N LEU A 174 34.76 -29.01 -6.64
CA LEU A 174 35.99 -28.54 -7.28
C LEU A 174 35.80 -28.44 -8.80
N PRO A 175 36.00 -27.26 -9.41
CA PRO A 175 35.84 -27.07 -10.85
C PRO A 175 36.89 -27.84 -11.65
N ALA A 176 36.70 -27.90 -12.97
CA ALA A 176 37.73 -28.43 -13.86
C ALA A 176 38.91 -27.45 -13.95
N LEU A 177 40.14 -27.95 -13.92
CA LEU A 177 41.35 -27.17 -14.13
C LEU A 177 41.82 -27.33 -15.56
N THR A 178 42.38 -26.27 -16.11
CA THR A 178 43.10 -26.28 -17.42
C THR A 178 44.52 -26.71 -17.19
N ILE A 179 45.18 -26.16 -16.17
CA ILE A 179 46.56 -26.47 -15.80
C ILE A 179 46.66 -26.76 -14.31
N GLY A 180 47.10 -27.94 -13.93
CA GLY A 180 47.29 -28.36 -12.56
C GLY A 180 46.40 -29.49 -12.12
N ASN A 181 46.63 -29.94 -10.88
CA ASN A 181 45.84 -30.93 -10.17
C ASN A 181 45.63 -30.47 -8.73
N TYR A 182 44.52 -30.86 -8.14
CA TYR A 182 44.21 -30.55 -6.72
C TYR A 182 44.91 -31.47 -5.76
N PHE A 183 45.41 -30.90 -4.64
CA PHE A 183 46.06 -31.62 -3.57
C PHE A 183 45.59 -31.17 -2.19
N ASN A 184 45.68 -32.04 -1.20
CA ASN A 184 45.37 -31.72 0.19
C ASN A 184 46.50 -31.01 0.94
N GLY A 185 47.68 -30.91 0.37
CA GLY A 185 48.86 -30.29 0.98
C GLY A 185 49.74 -29.61 -0.07
N PRO A 186 50.66 -28.76 0.35
CA PRO A 186 51.50 -27.97 -0.55
C PRO A 186 52.51 -28.87 -1.29
N ASN A 187 53.05 -28.34 -2.41
CA ASN A 187 54.03 -28.98 -3.27
C ASN A 187 53.59 -30.36 -3.80
N GLY A 188 52.31 -30.53 -4.09
CA GLY A 188 51.75 -31.76 -4.61
C GLY A 188 51.66 -32.88 -3.57
N THR A 189 51.66 -32.57 -2.27
CA THR A 189 51.60 -33.55 -1.16
C THR A 189 50.17 -33.74 -0.62
N GLY A 190 50.02 -34.60 0.37
CA GLY A 190 48.73 -34.80 1.05
C GLY A 190 47.66 -35.58 0.27
N GLY A 191 48.05 -36.12 -0.90
CA GLY A 191 47.17 -36.89 -1.79
C GLY A 191 46.41 -35.99 -2.79
N MET A 192 46.34 -36.49 -4.00
CA MET A 192 45.62 -35.83 -5.11
C MET A 192 44.09 -35.90 -4.91
N ILE A 193 43.38 -34.83 -5.22
CA ILE A 193 41.92 -34.75 -5.23
C ILE A 193 41.46 -34.68 -6.68
N SER A 194 40.48 -35.47 -7.08
CA SER A 194 39.94 -35.44 -8.42
C SER A 194 39.12 -34.18 -8.68
N GLN A 195 39.19 -33.65 -9.89
CA GLN A 195 38.26 -32.62 -10.36
C GLN A 195 36.81 -33.14 -10.24
N GLY A 196 35.86 -32.27 -9.87
CA GLY A 196 34.49 -32.67 -9.60
C GLY A 196 34.24 -33.31 -8.20
N SER A 197 35.30 -33.51 -7.39
CA SER A 197 35.14 -33.96 -6.02
C SER A 197 34.47 -32.91 -5.16
N THR A 198 33.67 -33.34 -4.17
CA THR A 198 32.98 -32.48 -3.22
C THR A 198 33.80 -32.25 -1.98
N VAL A 199 33.98 -31.04 -1.57
CA VAL A 199 34.60 -30.59 -0.31
C VAL A 199 33.48 -30.20 0.64
N SER A 200 33.33 -30.92 1.77
CA SER A 200 32.28 -30.73 2.76
C SER A 200 32.77 -30.20 4.10
N THR A 201 34.05 -29.86 4.22
CA THR A 201 34.64 -29.30 5.43
C THR A 201 35.59 -28.18 5.09
N THR A 202 35.64 -27.15 5.92
CA THR A 202 36.57 -26.03 5.75
C THR A 202 38.01 -26.52 5.68
N LYS A 203 38.71 -26.26 4.57
CA LYS A 203 40.11 -26.56 4.37
C LYS A 203 40.75 -25.76 3.23
N THR A 204 42.09 -25.68 3.24
CA THR A 204 42.88 -25.16 2.13
C THR A 204 43.10 -26.28 1.09
N ILE A 205 42.91 -25.94 -0.16
CA ILE A 205 43.15 -26.77 -1.35
C ILE A 205 44.31 -26.16 -2.11
N TYR A 206 45.23 -26.99 -2.57
CA TYR A 206 46.39 -26.59 -3.39
C TYR A 206 46.20 -27.04 -4.80
N VAL A 207 46.56 -26.16 -5.79
CA VAL A 207 46.64 -26.49 -7.21
C VAL A 207 48.10 -26.53 -7.57
N PHE A 208 48.62 -27.70 -8.00
CA PHE A 208 50.02 -27.90 -8.26
C PHE A 208 50.24 -28.66 -9.58
N ALA A 209 51.29 -28.31 -10.33
CA ALA A 209 51.75 -29.08 -11.47
C ALA A 209 53.23 -28.83 -11.79
N PHE A 210 53.83 -29.77 -12.52
CA PHE A 210 55.09 -29.57 -13.23
C PHE A 210 54.83 -29.15 -14.67
N SER A 211 55.67 -28.26 -15.20
CA SER A 211 55.52 -27.69 -16.54
C SER A 211 55.73 -28.72 -17.66
N GLY A 212 56.57 -29.69 -17.42
CA GLY A 212 57.05 -30.58 -18.49
C GLY A 212 58.00 -29.92 -19.49
N TYR A 213 58.37 -28.64 -19.30
CA TYR A 213 59.29 -27.90 -20.15
C TYR A 213 60.76 -28.25 -19.86
N THR A 214 61.67 -27.71 -20.62
CA THR A 214 63.11 -27.84 -20.34
C THR A 214 63.70 -26.43 -20.21
N PRO A 215 64.10 -26.01 -19.02
CA PRO A 215 64.08 -26.73 -17.75
C PRO A 215 62.68 -26.98 -17.19
N ASN A 216 62.49 -28.08 -16.51
CA ASN A 216 61.21 -28.42 -15.85
C ASN A 216 61.04 -27.55 -14.61
N CYS A 217 59.95 -26.84 -14.49
CA CYS A 217 59.55 -26.02 -13.35
C CYS A 217 58.22 -26.52 -12.77
N SER A 218 57.90 -26.11 -11.56
CA SER A 218 56.61 -26.34 -10.91
C SER A 218 56.00 -25.00 -10.53
N ASP A 219 54.69 -24.98 -10.50
CA ASP A 219 53.92 -23.84 -9.97
C ASP A 219 52.81 -24.32 -9.04
N GLU A 220 52.46 -23.47 -8.08
CA GLU A 220 51.45 -23.76 -7.07
C GLU A 220 50.67 -22.52 -6.72
N THR A 221 49.36 -22.70 -6.64
CA THR A 221 48.41 -21.76 -5.99
C THR A 221 47.63 -22.47 -4.93
N SER A 222 46.99 -21.73 -4.02
CA SER A 222 46.09 -22.30 -3.04
C SER A 222 44.89 -21.41 -2.83
N PHE A 223 43.77 -22.00 -2.41
CA PHE A 223 42.58 -21.31 -2.05
C PHE A 223 41.91 -22.00 -0.85
N VAL A 224 41.13 -21.24 -0.07
CA VAL A 224 40.41 -21.74 1.07
C VAL A 224 38.96 -22.00 0.67
N VAL A 225 38.49 -23.21 0.95
CA VAL A 225 37.07 -23.54 0.92
C VAL A 225 36.55 -23.44 2.36
N THR A 226 35.73 -22.45 2.63
CA THR A 226 35.06 -22.26 3.93
C THR A 226 33.64 -22.81 3.84
N ILE A 227 33.34 -23.85 4.61
CA ILE A 227 31.99 -24.40 4.74
C ILE A 227 31.38 -23.85 6.01
N ILE A 228 30.20 -23.21 5.86
CA ILE A 228 29.44 -22.66 6.98
C ILE A 228 28.12 -23.41 7.15
N ASP A 229 27.57 -23.37 8.35
CA ASP A 229 26.27 -23.99 8.65
C ASP A 229 25.13 -23.29 7.91
N THR A 230 24.19 -24.10 7.40
CA THR A 230 22.98 -23.60 6.78
C THR A 230 22.09 -22.94 7.83
N PRO A 231 21.64 -21.72 7.66
CA PRO A 231 20.70 -21.10 8.59
C PRO A 231 19.36 -21.84 8.60
N THR A 232 18.60 -21.67 9.66
CA THR A 232 17.28 -22.34 9.82
C THR A 232 16.24 -21.31 10.23
N VAL A 233 15.10 -21.28 9.54
CA VAL A 233 13.90 -20.59 10.01
C VAL A 233 13.25 -21.43 11.10
N ASN A 234 13.35 -21.00 12.36
CA ASN A 234 12.74 -21.70 13.48
C ASN A 234 11.22 -21.46 13.52
N PRO A 235 10.44 -22.41 14.06
CA PRO A 235 8.99 -22.27 14.16
C PRO A 235 8.61 -21.15 15.14
N VAL A 236 7.73 -20.26 14.70
CA VAL A 236 7.18 -19.19 15.53
C VAL A 236 6.08 -19.77 16.43
N PRO A 237 6.10 -19.53 17.75
CA PRO A 237 5.05 -19.97 18.68
C PRO A 237 3.67 -19.45 18.28
N LEU A 238 2.62 -20.21 18.61
CA LEU A 238 1.24 -19.83 18.29
C LEU A 238 0.85 -18.48 18.91
N SER A 239 1.33 -18.19 20.13
CA SER A 239 1.07 -16.92 20.83
C SER A 239 1.60 -15.67 20.11
N LEU A 240 2.59 -15.82 19.23
CA LEU A 240 3.11 -14.72 18.42
C LEU A 240 2.53 -14.66 16.99
N ARG A 241 1.64 -15.59 16.64
CA ARG A 241 0.95 -15.63 15.34
C ARG A 241 -0.56 -15.65 15.47
N THR A 242 -1.08 -15.36 16.66
CA THR A 242 -2.52 -15.22 16.91
C THR A 242 -2.79 -13.78 17.32
N PHE A 243 -3.68 -13.13 16.63
CA PHE A 243 -4.02 -11.70 16.78
C PHE A 243 -5.53 -11.53 16.88
N CYS A 244 -5.94 -10.44 17.48
CA CYS A 244 -7.30 -9.96 17.42
C CYS A 244 -7.39 -8.86 16.35
N ASP A 245 -8.54 -8.74 15.71
CA ASP A 245 -8.83 -7.71 14.72
C ASP A 245 -9.24 -6.41 15.44
N GLU A 246 -8.25 -5.60 15.78
CA GLU A 246 -8.39 -4.39 16.62
C GLU A 246 -8.17 -3.09 15.83
N ASP A 247 -8.27 -3.12 14.50
CA ASP A 247 -8.00 -1.95 13.65
C ASP A 247 -9.22 -1.03 13.43
N GLY A 248 -10.36 -1.38 14.02
CA GLY A 248 -11.62 -0.63 13.93
C GLY A 248 -12.58 -1.12 12.84
N ILE A 249 -12.18 -2.12 12.04
CA ILE A 249 -13.03 -2.77 11.05
C ILE A 249 -12.97 -4.28 11.25
N ASN A 250 -13.96 -4.84 11.92
CA ASN A 250 -13.98 -6.27 12.31
C ASN A 250 -14.18 -7.21 11.10
N ASP A 251 -13.27 -7.15 10.12
CA ASP A 251 -13.35 -7.90 8.86
C ASP A 251 -12.42 -9.14 8.80
N GLY A 252 -11.67 -9.39 9.86
CA GLY A 252 -10.69 -10.49 9.96
C GLY A 252 -9.33 -10.15 9.35
N VAL A 253 -9.03 -8.87 9.13
CA VAL A 253 -7.77 -8.37 8.60
C VAL A 253 -7.21 -7.32 9.55
N THR A 254 -5.97 -7.50 9.98
CA THR A 254 -5.27 -6.52 10.83
C THR A 254 -3.81 -6.40 10.44
N SER A 255 -3.19 -5.26 10.74
CA SER A 255 -1.78 -5.01 10.44
C SER A 255 -0.87 -5.73 11.44
N ILE A 256 -0.04 -6.64 10.95
CA ILE A 256 0.88 -7.44 11.76
C ILE A 256 2.29 -6.89 11.63
N ASP A 257 2.91 -6.52 12.75
CA ASP A 257 4.33 -6.16 12.82
C ASP A 257 5.21 -7.43 12.87
N LEU A 258 5.86 -7.71 11.74
CA LEU A 258 6.70 -8.89 11.56
C LEU A 258 8.03 -8.81 12.32
N THR A 259 8.48 -7.62 12.71
CA THR A 259 9.74 -7.43 13.44
C THR A 259 9.72 -8.12 14.81
N THR A 260 8.54 -8.27 15.40
CA THR A 260 8.31 -8.96 16.67
C THR A 260 8.63 -10.46 16.61
N LEU A 261 8.62 -11.06 15.41
CA LEU A 261 8.86 -12.47 15.18
C LEU A 261 10.35 -12.82 15.07
N THR A 262 11.21 -11.83 14.82
CA THR A 262 12.62 -12.01 14.46
C THR A 262 13.39 -12.87 15.46
N ALA A 263 13.20 -12.64 16.75
CA ALA A 263 13.86 -13.42 17.79
C ALA A 263 13.45 -14.91 17.76
N SER A 264 12.16 -15.19 17.52
CA SER A 264 11.65 -16.57 17.40
C SER A 264 12.15 -17.26 16.14
N VAL A 265 12.17 -16.53 15.01
CA VAL A 265 12.65 -17.03 13.72
C VAL A 265 14.12 -17.38 13.78
N LEU A 266 14.95 -16.57 14.43
CA LEU A 266 16.39 -16.84 14.63
C LEU A 266 16.62 -17.98 15.64
N GLY A 267 15.81 -18.07 16.69
CA GLY A 267 16.02 -19.05 17.75
C GLY A 267 17.39 -18.88 18.44
N THR A 268 18.24 -19.92 18.37
CA THR A 268 19.59 -19.89 18.93
C THR A 268 20.66 -19.38 17.98
N GLN A 269 20.32 -19.05 16.75
CA GLN A 269 21.23 -18.49 15.75
C GLN A 269 21.52 -17.03 16.13
N THR A 270 22.66 -16.80 16.77
CA THR A 270 23.07 -15.49 17.28
C THR A 270 24.32 -15.02 16.55
N GLY A 271 24.38 -13.73 16.28
CA GLY A 271 25.52 -13.13 15.63
C GLY A 271 25.07 -12.15 14.54
N SER A 272 25.94 -11.23 14.16
CA SER A 272 25.67 -10.27 13.10
C SER A 272 25.67 -10.91 11.71
N GLU A 273 26.09 -12.16 11.62
CA GLU A 273 26.09 -12.95 10.38
C GLU A 273 24.71 -13.43 9.97
N PHE A 274 23.73 -13.54 10.90
CA PHE A 274 22.39 -13.97 10.56
C PHE A 274 21.44 -12.78 10.40
N THR A 275 20.75 -12.73 9.29
CA THR A 275 19.73 -11.72 9.00
C THR A 275 18.40 -12.36 8.68
N VAL A 276 17.31 -11.75 9.17
CA VAL A 276 15.93 -12.17 8.90
C VAL A 276 15.27 -11.12 8.03
N SER A 277 14.58 -11.58 7.01
CA SER A 277 13.72 -10.75 6.17
C SER A 277 12.37 -11.44 5.93
N TYR A 278 11.32 -10.67 5.76
CA TYR A 278 9.97 -11.18 5.55
C TYR A 278 9.44 -10.75 4.19
N PHE A 279 8.65 -11.62 3.57
CA PHE A 279 8.14 -11.43 2.21
C PHE A 279 6.71 -11.94 2.12
N GLU A 280 5.90 -11.28 1.29
CA GLU A 280 4.51 -11.68 1.08
C GLU A 280 4.37 -12.88 0.14
N THR A 281 5.38 -13.17 -0.67
CA THR A 281 5.37 -14.32 -1.58
C THR A 281 6.69 -15.10 -1.53
N PHE A 282 6.61 -16.40 -1.81
CA PHE A 282 7.79 -17.25 -1.92
C PHE A 282 8.77 -16.77 -3.03
N ALA A 283 8.23 -16.27 -4.14
CA ALA A 283 9.04 -15.74 -5.23
C ALA A 283 9.87 -14.51 -4.80
N ASN A 284 9.26 -13.59 -4.02
CA ASN A 284 9.96 -12.43 -3.47
C ASN A 284 11.04 -12.86 -2.46
N ALA A 285 10.75 -13.85 -1.62
CA ALA A 285 11.72 -14.41 -0.68
C ALA A 285 12.92 -15.03 -1.41
N THR A 286 12.69 -15.80 -2.46
CA THR A 286 13.72 -16.42 -3.27
C THR A 286 14.61 -15.40 -3.98
N SER A 287 13.98 -14.37 -4.56
CA SER A 287 14.70 -13.29 -5.28
C SER A 287 15.23 -12.18 -4.38
N ASN A 288 14.92 -12.22 -3.09
CA ASN A 288 15.25 -11.20 -2.09
C ASN A 288 14.77 -9.78 -2.47
N LEU A 289 13.55 -9.69 -3.03
CA LEU A 289 12.94 -8.44 -3.48
C LEU A 289 11.68 -8.14 -2.66
N ASN A 290 11.39 -6.85 -2.45
CA ASN A 290 10.18 -6.37 -1.77
C ASN A 290 10.01 -6.96 -0.35
N ALA A 291 11.06 -6.91 0.45
CA ALA A 291 10.96 -7.26 1.87
C ALA A 291 10.01 -6.28 2.59
N VAL A 292 9.22 -6.82 3.53
CA VAL A 292 8.22 -6.09 4.30
C VAL A 292 8.50 -6.20 5.80
N THR A 293 8.09 -5.19 6.56
CA THR A 293 8.15 -5.18 8.03
C THR A 293 6.78 -5.31 8.67
N THR A 294 5.72 -5.06 7.90
CA THR A 294 4.32 -5.23 8.30
C THR A 294 3.56 -5.91 7.17
N THR A 295 2.45 -6.57 7.50
CA THR A 295 1.60 -7.22 6.49
C THR A 295 0.13 -7.23 6.93
N LEU A 296 -0.77 -7.29 5.96
CA LEU A 296 -2.19 -7.58 6.14
C LEU A 296 -2.53 -9.04 5.75
N LEU A 297 -1.55 -9.81 5.29
CA LEU A 297 -1.78 -11.18 4.83
C LEU A 297 -1.71 -12.18 5.98
N THR A 298 -2.50 -13.22 5.89
CA THR A 298 -2.49 -14.34 6.84
C THR A 298 -1.36 -15.33 6.61
N THR A 299 -0.58 -15.20 5.54
CA THR A 299 0.59 -16.04 5.27
C THR A 299 1.68 -15.19 4.64
N ILE A 300 2.88 -15.26 5.21
CA ILE A 300 4.11 -14.64 4.72
C ILE A 300 5.24 -15.67 4.69
N TYR A 301 6.38 -15.31 4.13
CA TYR A 301 7.58 -16.13 4.10
C TYR A 301 8.70 -15.44 4.87
N ALA A 302 9.23 -16.12 5.87
CA ALA A 302 10.45 -15.70 6.56
C ALA A 302 11.66 -16.31 5.85
N LYS A 303 12.69 -15.49 5.64
CA LYS A 303 13.99 -15.89 5.09
C LYS A 303 15.07 -15.56 6.11
N VAL A 304 15.85 -16.56 6.48
CA VAL A 304 17.08 -16.37 7.27
C VAL A 304 18.27 -16.57 6.35
N VAL A 305 19.18 -15.61 6.33
CA VAL A 305 20.39 -15.63 5.50
C VAL A 305 21.61 -15.57 6.41
N ASN A 306 22.64 -16.38 6.12
CA ASN A 306 23.97 -16.20 6.69
C ASN A 306 24.78 -15.28 5.77
N SER A 307 25.15 -14.09 6.25
CA SER A 307 25.84 -13.05 5.46
C SER A 307 27.29 -13.43 5.07
N LEU A 308 27.88 -14.43 5.70
CA LEU A 308 29.20 -14.95 5.34
C LEU A 308 29.18 -15.65 3.97
N ALA A 309 28.02 -16.21 3.58
CA ALA A 309 27.79 -16.69 2.21
C ALA A 309 26.32 -16.38 1.84
N GLY A 310 26.11 -15.39 1.03
CA GLY A 310 24.76 -14.91 0.65
C GLY A 310 23.86 -15.92 -0.06
N SER A 311 24.39 -17.10 -0.42
CA SER A 311 23.63 -18.24 -0.96
C SER A 311 23.15 -19.22 0.11
N CYS A 312 23.51 -19.00 1.38
CA CYS A 312 23.07 -19.83 2.50
C CYS A 312 21.82 -19.22 3.12
N ASP A 313 20.68 -19.73 2.75
CA ASP A 313 19.39 -19.27 3.27
C ASP A 313 18.43 -20.44 3.53
N ASP A 314 17.48 -20.22 4.43
CA ASP A 314 16.29 -21.06 4.63
C ASP A 314 15.04 -20.17 4.52
N ILE A 315 14.02 -20.67 3.83
CA ILE A 315 12.76 -19.94 3.62
C ILE A 315 11.61 -20.83 4.03
N LYS A 316 10.80 -20.34 4.99
CA LYS A 316 9.59 -21.05 5.41
C LYS A 316 8.39 -20.13 5.53
N PRO A 317 7.18 -20.65 5.30
CA PRO A 317 5.95 -19.90 5.51
C PRO A 317 5.65 -19.74 7.00
N ILE A 318 5.09 -18.59 7.36
CA ILE A 318 4.49 -18.30 8.66
C ILE A 318 3.03 -17.96 8.41
N THR A 319 2.13 -18.72 9.06
CA THR A 319 0.67 -18.48 8.93
C THR A 319 0.15 -17.90 10.24
N PHE A 320 -0.59 -16.81 10.14
CA PHE A 320 -1.25 -16.09 11.22
C PHE A 320 -2.70 -16.53 11.37
N ILE A 321 -3.19 -16.42 12.59
CA ILE A 321 -4.59 -16.58 12.93
C ILE A 321 -5.08 -15.23 13.42
N ILE A 322 -6.09 -14.67 12.75
CA ILE A 322 -6.72 -13.41 13.13
C ILE A 322 -8.13 -13.75 13.59
N HIS A 323 -8.46 -13.39 14.81
CA HIS A 323 -9.78 -13.57 15.39
C HIS A 323 -10.53 -12.23 15.35
N GLN A 324 -11.75 -12.28 14.87
CA GLN A 324 -12.66 -11.15 15.01
C GLN A 324 -12.93 -10.86 16.48
N ILE A 325 -13.04 -9.59 16.81
CA ILE A 325 -13.41 -9.16 18.17
C ILE A 325 -14.92 -9.32 18.40
N PRO A 326 -15.37 -9.55 19.63
CA PRO A 326 -16.79 -9.56 19.93
C PRO A 326 -17.46 -8.22 19.59
N GLU A 327 -18.68 -8.25 19.10
CA GLU A 327 -19.47 -7.04 18.84
C GLU A 327 -20.56 -6.90 19.89
N THR A 328 -20.50 -5.88 20.71
CA THR A 328 -21.53 -5.52 21.68
C THR A 328 -22.48 -4.49 21.09
N ASN A 329 -23.75 -4.53 21.49
CA ASN A 329 -24.77 -3.61 21.00
C ASN A 329 -25.70 -3.15 22.16
N PRO A 330 -25.16 -2.43 23.14
CA PRO A 330 -25.98 -1.89 24.23
C PRO A 330 -26.94 -0.83 23.68
N GLN A 331 -28.19 -0.89 24.13
CA GLN A 331 -29.24 0.04 23.69
C GLN A 331 -29.50 1.10 24.74
N ASP A 332 -29.80 2.31 24.27
CA ASP A 332 -30.24 3.41 25.11
C ASP A 332 -31.54 3.07 25.82
N GLY A 333 -31.76 3.67 26.98
CA GLY A 333 -32.95 3.40 27.74
C GLY A 333 -33.30 4.47 28.75
N ILE A 334 -34.28 4.13 29.59
CA ILE A 334 -34.84 5.08 30.54
C ILE A 334 -34.98 4.41 31.92
N VAL A 335 -34.42 5.05 32.91
CA VAL A 335 -34.63 4.71 34.32
C VAL A 335 -35.72 5.62 34.88
N CYS A 336 -36.64 5.01 35.61
CA CYS A 336 -37.72 5.76 36.25
C CYS A 336 -37.37 6.11 37.70
N ILE A 337 -37.22 7.38 37.98
CA ILE A 337 -36.88 7.89 39.33
C ILE A 337 -37.85 9.00 39.68
N ASP A 338 -38.45 8.93 40.86
CA ASP A 338 -39.22 10.02 41.45
C ASP A 338 -38.23 11.13 41.88
N SER A 339 -38.26 12.27 41.20
CA SER A 339 -37.31 13.36 41.43
C SER A 339 -37.50 14.08 42.76
N GLU A 340 -38.68 14.02 43.36
CA GLU A 340 -38.98 14.65 44.67
C GLU A 340 -38.40 13.82 45.82
N THR A 341 -38.49 12.49 45.71
CA THR A 341 -38.09 11.58 46.80
C THR A 341 -36.72 10.92 46.51
N GLY A 342 -36.25 10.96 45.28
CA GLY A 342 -35.06 10.23 44.82
C GLY A 342 -35.26 8.70 44.72
N ASN A 343 -36.49 8.22 44.85
CA ASN A 343 -36.80 6.80 44.85
C ASN A 343 -36.75 6.24 43.43
N LEU A 344 -36.06 5.11 43.27
CA LEU A 344 -36.08 4.32 42.04
C LEU A 344 -37.48 3.68 41.89
N LEU A 345 -38.16 3.96 40.79
CA LEU A 345 -39.44 3.37 40.43
C LEU A 345 -39.25 2.14 39.53
N ASN A 346 -38.50 2.29 38.48
CA ASN A 346 -38.11 1.19 37.58
C ASN A 346 -36.66 1.32 37.12
N PRO A 347 -35.81 0.29 37.29
CA PRO A 347 -34.49 0.25 36.72
C PRO A 347 -34.57 -0.05 35.23
N TYR A 348 -33.49 0.30 34.48
CA TYR A 348 -33.32 -0.11 33.10
C TYR A 348 -32.23 -1.17 32.98
N THR A 349 -32.50 -2.27 32.29
CA THR A 349 -31.52 -3.31 32.06
C THR A 349 -30.91 -3.19 30.64
N ILE A 350 -29.64 -2.84 30.60
CA ILE A 350 -28.85 -2.76 29.36
C ILE A 350 -28.32 -4.15 29.06
N SER A 351 -28.54 -4.64 27.85
CA SER A 351 -27.97 -5.92 27.37
C SER A 351 -26.74 -5.66 26.53
N SER A 352 -25.69 -6.44 26.71
CA SER A 352 -24.52 -6.42 25.81
C SER A 352 -24.81 -7.03 24.43
N GLY A 353 -25.89 -7.80 24.28
CA GLY A 353 -26.20 -8.58 23.09
C GLY A 353 -25.48 -9.94 23.03
N LEU A 354 -24.60 -10.24 23.97
CA LEU A 354 -23.77 -11.44 23.98
C LEU A 354 -24.06 -12.34 25.18
N SER A 355 -23.63 -13.63 25.09
CA SER A 355 -23.89 -14.62 26.15
C SER A 355 -22.73 -14.72 27.14
N ALA A 356 -23.03 -14.78 28.44
CA ALA A 356 -22.07 -15.04 29.50
C ALA A 356 -21.44 -16.44 29.47
N SER A 357 -21.97 -17.37 28.67
CA SER A 357 -21.34 -18.69 28.48
C SER A 357 -20.14 -18.66 27.53
N THR A 358 -20.01 -17.60 26.74
CA THR A 358 -18.98 -17.44 25.69
C THR A 358 -18.10 -16.22 25.90
N HIS A 359 -18.51 -15.29 26.75
CA HIS A 359 -17.81 -14.03 26.98
C HIS A 359 -17.81 -13.65 28.47
N THR A 360 -16.79 -12.88 28.87
CA THR A 360 -16.78 -12.10 30.09
C THR A 360 -17.06 -10.64 29.77
N PHE A 361 -17.54 -9.88 30.76
CA PHE A 361 -17.99 -8.49 30.57
C PHE A 361 -17.46 -7.58 31.65
N GLU A 362 -17.18 -6.34 31.27
CA GLU A 362 -16.92 -5.24 32.18
C GLU A 362 -17.78 -4.03 31.75
N TRP A 363 -18.67 -3.58 32.67
CA TRP A 363 -19.49 -2.39 32.47
C TRP A 363 -18.89 -1.23 33.24
N PHE A 364 -18.81 -0.08 32.60
CA PHE A 364 -18.25 1.13 33.18
C PHE A 364 -19.29 2.23 33.24
N ASP A 365 -19.18 3.09 34.28
CA ASP A 365 -19.90 4.36 34.32
C ASP A 365 -19.13 5.47 33.59
N SER A 366 -19.71 6.66 33.53
CA SER A 366 -19.11 7.83 32.88
C SER A 366 -17.76 8.30 33.48
N ASN A 367 -17.36 7.76 34.65
CA ASN A 367 -16.09 8.05 35.31
C ASN A 367 -15.05 6.94 35.02
N GLY A 368 -15.42 5.92 34.26
CA GLY A 368 -14.58 4.75 33.98
C GLY A 368 -14.49 3.76 35.15
N LEU A 369 -15.43 3.82 36.10
CA LEU A 369 -15.49 2.86 37.20
C LEU A 369 -16.28 1.62 36.78
N ILE A 370 -15.74 0.43 37.06
CA ILE A 370 -16.47 -0.82 36.83
C ILE A 370 -17.67 -0.93 37.74
N VAL A 371 -18.85 -1.03 37.13
CA VAL A 371 -20.14 -1.10 37.80
C VAL A 371 -20.85 -2.44 37.66
N GLY A 372 -20.36 -3.31 36.75
CA GLY A 372 -20.91 -4.65 36.53
C GLY A 372 -20.05 -5.55 35.71
N THR A 373 -20.27 -6.88 35.79
CA THR A 373 -19.49 -7.92 35.07
C THR A 373 -20.37 -8.99 34.42
N GLY A 374 -21.68 -8.78 34.37
CA GLY A 374 -22.63 -9.71 33.74
C GLY A 374 -22.88 -9.39 32.27
N ALA A 375 -23.51 -10.31 31.52
CA ALA A 375 -23.96 -10.06 30.16
C ALA A 375 -24.93 -8.89 30.04
N ASN A 376 -25.62 -8.59 31.14
CA ASN A 376 -26.51 -7.44 31.28
C ASN A 376 -26.08 -6.61 32.48
N TYR A 377 -26.31 -5.32 32.40
CA TYR A 377 -26.17 -4.39 33.52
C TYR A 377 -27.51 -3.72 33.82
N THR A 378 -27.87 -3.64 35.10
CA THR A 378 -29.11 -2.97 35.54
C THR A 378 -28.78 -1.57 36.07
N ALA A 379 -29.05 -0.57 35.25
CA ALA A 379 -28.89 0.83 35.61
C ALA A 379 -29.99 1.30 36.54
N ILE A 380 -29.59 1.87 37.68
CA ILE A 380 -30.49 2.45 38.71
C ILE A 380 -30.39 3.97 38.75
N LEU A 381 -29.46 4.56 38.01
CA LEU A 381 -29.26 6.01 37.86
C LEU A 381 -29.13 6.35 36.37
N PRO A 382 -29.53 7.57 35.98
CA PRO A 382 -29.28 8.06 34.65
C PRO A 382 -27.78 8.30 34.45
N GLY A 383 -27.28 8.10 33.23
CA GLY A 383 -25.87 8.29 32.87
C GLY A 383 -25.50 7.58 31.58
N THR A 384 -24.23 7.73 31.17
CA THR A 384 -23.64 6.96 30.08
C THR A 384 -22.97 5.75 30.68
N TYR A 385 -23.27 4.59 30.15
CA TYR A 385 -22.66 3.31 30.49
C TYR A 385 -22.00 2.72 29.29
N SER A 386 -20.82 2.15 29.48
CA SER A 386 -20.12 1.44 28.40
C SER A 386 -19.83 -0.01 28.76
N VAL A 387 -19.61 -0.85 27.76
CA VAL A 387 -19.32 -2.27 27.95
C VAL A 387 -18.16 -2.72 27.08
N LEU A 388 -17.26 -3.50 27.70
CA LEU A 388 -16.29 -4.35 27.02
C LEU A 388 -16.68 -5.82 27.22
N ALA A 389 -16.57 -6.60 26.15
CA ALA A 389 -16.78 -8.03 26.16
C ALA A 389 -15.54 -8.78 25.69
N THR A 390 -15.05 -9.75 26.47
CA THR A 390 -13.90 -10.56 26.09
C THR A 390 -14.33 -12.00 25.80
N SER A 391 -13.99 -12.50 24.62
CA SER A 391 -14.27 -13.88 24.21
C SER A 391 -13.48 -14.88 25.05
N LEU A 392 -14.15 -15.86 25.64
CA LEU A 392 -13.50 -16.94 26.41
C LEU A 392 -12.68 -17.90 25.55
N SER A 393 -12.99 -18.00 24.25
CA SER A 393 -12.30 -18.92 23.34
C SER A 393 -11.06 -18.34 22.71
N THR A 394 -11.06 -17.02 22.41
CA THR A 394 -9.97 -16.36 21.67
C THR A 394 -9.17 -15.40 22.54
N GLY A 395 -9.77 -14.89 23.62
CA GLY A 395 -9.21 -13.85 24.48
C GLY A 395 -9.34 -12.43 23.87
N CYS A 396 -9.98 -12.29 22.69
CA CYS A 396 -10.17 -11.00 22.05
C CYS A 396 -11.25 -10.19 22.75
N THR A 397 -10.98 -8.90 22.94
CA THR A 397 -11.89 -7.96 23.59
C THR A 397 -12.56 -7.08 22.55
N SER A 398 -13.85 -6.78 22.75
CA SER A 398 -14.62 -5.88 21.89
C SER A 398 -14.10 -4.45 21.92
N GLU A 399 -14.49 -3.64 20.96
CA GLU A 399 -14.47 -2.19 21.15
C GLU A 399 -15.45 -1.79 22.26
N GLU A 400 -15.17 -0.69 22.90
CA GLU A 400 -16.04 -0.11 23.93
C GLU A 400 -17.28 0.51 23.27
N GLN A 401 -18.46 -0.03 23.58
CA GLN A 401 -19.74 0.47 23.10
C GLN A 401 -20.52 1.09 24.23
N THR A 402 -21.22 2.18 23.95
CA THR A 402 -21.92 2.98 24.95
C THR A 402 -23.42 2.93 24.78
N ALA A 403 -24.14 3.03 25.91
CA ALA A 403 -25.56 3.29 25.97
C ALA A 403 -25.85 4.49 26.92
N ILE A 404 -26.78 5.32 26.52
CA ILE A 404 -27.24 6.46 27.32
C ILE A 404 -28.52 6.05 28.03
N VAL A 405 -28.52 6.12 29.37
CA VAL A 405 -29.70 5.91 30.19
C VAL A 405 -30.20 7.27 30.67
N SER A 406 -31.34 7.67 30.14
CA SER A 406 -32.02 8.90 30.53
C SER A 406 -32.94 8.68 31.75
N VAL A 407 -33.35 9.74 32.40
CA VAL A 407 -34.35 9.66 33.49
C VAL A 407 -35.72 10.04 32.97
N SER A 408 -36.76 9.40 33.51
CA SER A 408 -38.14 9.86 33.40
C SER A 408 -38.88 9.64 34.72
N GLU A 409 -40.03 10.30 34.88
CA GLU A 409 -40.86 10.16 36.06
C GLU A 409 -42.36 10.30 35.73
N PRO A 410 -43.28 9.81 36.58
CA PRO A 410 -44.69 10.11 36.46
C PRO A 410 -44.96 11.62 36.56
N ALA A 411 -45.92 12.13 35.82
CA ALA A 411 -46.22 13.56 35.83
C ALA A 411 -46.76 14.04 37.18
N ALA A 412 -46.27 15.15 37.68
CA ALA A 412 -47.04 15.98 38.58
C ALA A 412 -48.13 16.72 37.77
N VAL A 413 -49.39 16.50 38.08
CA VAL A 413 -50.51 16.95 37.26
C VAL A 413 -51.25 18.12 37.92
N ALA A 414 -51.27 19.24 37.25
CA ALA A 414 -52.20 20.35 37.51
C ALA A 414 -53.10 20.53 36.28
N TYR A 415 -54.19 21.25 36.44
CA TYR A 415 -55.04 21.56 35.29
C TYR A 415 -55.73 22.91 35.49
N THR A 416 -56.16 23.48 34.39
CA THR A 416 -57.06 24.65 34.38
C THR A 416 -58.29 24.30 33.56
N VAL A 417 -59.45 24.89 33.96
CA VAL A 417 -60.69 24.79 33.21
C VAL A 417 -61.09 26.17 32.72
N SER A 418 -61.81 26.22 31.59
CA SER A 418 -62.43 27.47 31.13
C SER A 418 -63.34 28.11 32.17
N GLU A 419 -63.77 29.33 31.89
CA GLU A 419 -64.77 29.98 32.76
C GLU A 419 -66.08 29.16 32.81
N ASP A 420 -66.65 29.06 33.98
CA ASP A 420 -67.92 28.37 34.19
C ASP A 420 -69.01 28.92 33.26
N PHE A 421 -69.82 28.02 32.73
CA PHE A 421 -70.96 28.35 31.85
C PHE A 421 -70.52 28.84 30.42
N SER A 422 -69.27 28.82 30.09
CA SER A 422 -68.82 29.18 28.73
C SER A 422 -69.39 28.22 27.66
N LEU A 423 -69.56 28.72 26.45
CA LEU A 423 -70.13 27.93 25.33
C LEU A 423 -69.28 26.76 24.94
N ASN A 424 -67.93 26.98 24.87
CA ASN A 424 -66.93 25.95 24.57
C ASN A 424 -66.12 25.71 25.83
N GLN A 425 -66.46 24.68 26.57
CA GLN A 425 -65.75 24.30 27.79
C GLN A 425 -64.43 23.60 27.40
N THR A 426 -63.32 24.01 28.01
CA THR A 426 -62.04 23.43 27.82
C THR A 426 -61.37 22.97 29.10
N VAL A 427 -60.61 21.91 29.03
CA VAL A 427 -59.71 21.47 30.09
C VAL A 427 -58.30 21.52 29.53
N THR A 428 -57.42 22.29 30.15
CA THR A 428 -56.01 22.33 29.84
C THR A 428 -55.24 21.67 30.96
N VAL A 429 -54.56 20.58 30.64
CA VAL A 429 -53.75 19.83 31.60
C VAL A 429 -52.33 20.41 31.61
N ILE A 430 -51.73 20.51 32.78
CA ILE A 430 -50.32 20.91 32.96
C ILE A 430 -49.65 19.73 33.64
N ALA A 431 -48.80 19.05 32.86
CA ALA A 431 -47.97 17.95 33.34
C ALA A 431 -46.54 18.44 33.47
N THR A 432 -45.95 18.22 34.61
CA THR A 432 -44.54 18.54 34.87
C THR A 432 -43.82 17.33 35.43
N GLY A 433 -42.53 17.18 35.08
CA GLY A 433 -41.69 16.09 35.57
C GLY A 433 -40.38 16.06 34.81
N THR A 434 -39.35 15.47 35.39
CA THR A 434 -38.02 15.39 34.84
C THR A 434 -37.96 14.33 33.72
N GLY A 435 -37.67 14.75 32.50
CA GLY A 435 -37.48 13.85 31.36
C GLY A 435 -38.74 13.14 30.85
N GLY A 436 -39.92 13.44 31.41
CA GLY A 436 -41.18 12.80 31.02
C GLY A 436 -41.64 13.21 29.61
N ASP A 437 -42.19 12.27 28.88
CA ASP A 437 -42.91 12.46 27.62
C ASP A 437 -44.35 12.02 27.81
N TYR A 438 -45.24 13.00 27.97
CA TYR A 438 -46.57 12.78 28.48
C TYR A 438 -47.63 12.78 27.39
N GLU A 439 -48.63 11.89 27.56
CA GLU A 439 -49.85 11.89 26.79
C GLU A 439 -51.06 11.96 27.76
N TYR A 440 -52.15 12.45 27.25
CA TYR A 440 -53.30 12.91 28.06
C TYR A 440 -54.57 12.21 27.62
N GLN A 441 -55.39 11.85 28.61
CA GLN A 441 -56.71 11.27 28.38
C GLN A 441 -57.72 11.96 29.28
N LEU A 442 -58.92 12.21 28.79
CA LEU A 442 -60.05 12.73 29.56
C LEU A 442 -61.21 11.73 29.54
N GLY A 443 -61.60 11.25 30.74
CA GLY A 443 -62.60 10.19 30.89
C GLY A 443 -62.19 8.92 30.13
N ASP A 444 -63.09 8.32 29.34
CA ASP A 444 -62.90 7.12 28.57
C ASP A 444 -62.47 7.43 27.11
N GLY A 445 -62.08 8.68 26.81
CA GLY A 445 -61.61 9.08 25.50
C GLY A 445 -60.23 8.45 25.13
N PRO A 446 -59.74 8.61 23.92
CA PRO A 446 -58.38 8.17 23.56
C PRO A 446 -57.33 9.02 24.23
N PHE A 447 -56.08 8.47 24.37
CA PHE A 447 -54.91 9.26 24.70
C PHE A 447 -54.51 10.15 23.52
N GLN A 448 -54.05 11.35 23.80
CA GLN A 448 -53.58 12.34 22.84
C GLN A 448 -52.34 13.08 23.37
N ASP A 449 -51.54 13.60 22.44
CA ASP A 449 -50.34 14.40 22.78
C ASP A 449 -50.70 15.85 23.22
N SER A 450 -51.87 16.35 22.78
CA SER A 450 -52.32 17.69 23.15
C SER A 450 -52.81 17.69 24.58
N PRO A 451 -52.35 18.61 25.44
CA PRO A 451 -52.85 18.76 26.80
C PRO A 451 -54.22 19.47 26.87
N ILE A 452 -54.80 19.86 25.74
CA ILE A 452 -56.04 20.64 25.69
C ILE A 452 -57.20 19.75 25.20
N PHE A 453 -58.25 19.68 25.97
CA PHE A 453 -59.52 19.04 25.63
C PHE A 453 -60.57 20.13 25.40
N GLU A 454 -61.20 20.12 24.26
CA GLU A 454 -62.20 21.09 23.83
C GLU A 454 -63.60 20.50 23.85
N ASN A 455 -64.63 21.35 23.97
CA ASN A 455 -66.03 20.96 23.96
C ASN A 455 -66.37 19.92 25.07
N VAL A 456 -65.73 20.05 26.21
CA VAL A 456 -65.90 19.11 27.34
C VAL A 456 -67.31 19.29 27.92
N PRO A 457 -68.08 18.21 28.02
CA PRO A 457 -69.40 18.30 28.60
C PRO A 457 -69.33 18.66 30.12
N SER A 458 -70.45 19.11 30.70
CA SER A 458 -70.50 19.37 32.13
C SER A 458 -70.38 18.07 32.95
N GLY A 459 -69.86 18.19 34.17
CA GLY A 459 -69.68 17.06 35.07
C GLY A 459 -68.24 16.91 35.57
N ILE A 460 -67.99 15.81 36.27
CA ILE A 460 -66.63 15.44 36.75
C ILE A 460 -65.99 14.55 35.73
N HIS A 461 -64.83 14.96 35.25
CA HIS A 461 -64.02 14.23 34.31
C HIS A 461 -62.72 13.78 34.95
N LEU A 462 -62.36 12.51 34.77
CA LEU A 462 -61.07 11.98 35.17
C LEU A 462 -60.04 12.41 34.13
N ILE A 463 -59.03 13.13 34.54
CA ILE A 463 -57.80 13.39 33.75
C ILE A 463 -56.84 12.26 34.04
N THR A 464 -56.33 11.62 33.02
CA THR A 464 -55.27 10.61 33.12
C THR A 464 -54.07 11.11 32.29
N VAL A 465 -52.92 11.22 32.95
CA VAL A 465 -51.65 11.56 32.31
C VAL A 465 -50.75 10.34 32.40
N ARG A 466 -50.28 9.85 31.26
CA ARG A 466 -49.39 8.71 31.16
C ARG A 466 -48.04 9.16 30.62
N ASP A 467 -46.97 8.74 31.27
CA ASP A 467 -45.63 8.86 30.69
C ASP A 467 -45.41 7.78 29.61
N LYS A 468 -45.13 8.18 28.38
CA LYS A 468 -44.84 7.27 27.25
C LYS A 468 -43.57 6.47 27.47
N ASN A 469 -42.67 6.96 28.29
CA ASN A 469 -41.44 6.24 28.69
C ASN A 469 -41.75 5.10 29.68
N GLY A 470 -43.00 4.94 30.12
CA GLY A 470 -43.42 3.82 30.95
C GLY A 470 -43.19 4.03 32.44
N CYS A 471 -42.87 5.24 32.90
CA CYS A 471 -42.57 5.50 34.31
C CYS A 471 -43.79 5.65 35.18
N GLY A 472 -45.00 5.74 34.62
CA GLY A 472 -46.21 5.69 35.40
C GLY A 472 -47.38 6.50 34.85
N ILE A 473 -48.47 6.49 35.64
CA ILE A 473 -49.71 7.17 35.33
C ILE A 473 -50.12 7.99 36.54
N THR A 474 -50.51 9.23 36.33
CA THR A 474 -51.07 10.10 37.35
C THR A 474 -52.48 10.54 36.96
N THR A 475 -53.38 10.67 37.93
CA THR A 475 -54.76 11.06 37.66
C THR A 475 -55.15 12.28 38.47
N ALA A 476 -56.04 13.07 37.90
CA ALA A 476 -56.69 14.20 38.58
C ALA A 476 -58.17 14.24 38.17
N GLN A 477 -59.00 15.01 38.90
CA GLN A 477 -60.39 15.16 38.54
C GLN A 477 -60.70 16.63 38.27
N ALA A 478 -61.23 16.92 37.09
CA ALA A 478 -61.69 18.25 36.72
C ALA A 478 -63.21 18.33 36.79
N LEU A 479 -63.74 19.37 37.44
CA LEU A 479 -65.15 19.66 37.45
C LEU A 479 -65.46 20.76 36.43
N ILE A 480 -66.30 20.44 35.43
CA ILE A 480 -66.83 21.37 34.45
C ILE A 480 -68.24 21.78 34.85
N VAL A 481 -68.41 23.06 35.04
CA VAL A 481 -69.74 23.62 35.47
C VAL A 481 -70.44 24.23 34.27
N ASN A 482 -71.63 23.69 33.97
CA ASN A 482 -72.48 24.26 32.92
C ASN A 482 -73.98 24.08 33.35
N TYR A 483 -74.90 24.61 32.59
CA TYR A 483 -76.31 24.50 32.83
C TYR A 483 -77.02 23.85 31.61
N PRO A 484 -78.15 23.07 31.90
CA PRO A 484 -78.97 22.53 30.81
C PRO A 484 -79.66 23.68 30.04
N LYS A 485 -79.51 23.67 28.71
CA LYS A 485 -80.08 24.71 27.83
C LYS A 485 -81.56 24.59 27.64
N TYR A 486 -82.17 23.46 28.01
CA TYR A 486 -83.60 23.17 28.01
C TYR A 486 -83.91 22.05 29.00
N PHE A 487 -85.22 21.92 29.33
CA PHE A 487 -85.76 20.76 30.02
C PHE A 487 -87.14 20.46 29.47
N THR A 488 -87.63 19.23 29.71
CA THR A 488 -88.86 18.67 29.14
C THR A 488 -89.68 17.95 30.20
N PRO A 489 -90.47 18.72 31.04
CA PRO A 489 -91.20 18.14 32.15
C PRO A 489 -92.45 17.39 31.61
N ASN A 490 -92.27 16.17 31.06
CA ASN A 490 -93.32 15.30 30.50
C ASN A 490 -93.52 14.04 31.35
N GLY A 491 -92.72 13.84 32.42
CA GLY A 491 -92.83 12.69 33.32
C GLY A 491 -92.18 11.42 32.86
N ASP A 492 -91.28 11.45 31.85
CA ASP A 492 -90.55 10.28 31.34
C ASP A 492 -89.28 9.94 32.10
N GLY A 493 -88.92 10.77 33.09
CA GLY A 493 -87.71 10.64 33.91
C GLY A 493 -86.43 11.27 33.28
N ILE A 494 -86.54 11.87 32.09
CA ILE A 494 -85.44 12.48 31.41
C ILE A 494 -85.67 13.99 31.29
N ASN A 495 -84.76 14.79 31.85
CA ASN A 495 -84.88 16.26 31.85
C ASN A 495 -86.23 16.80 32.35
N ASP A 496 -86.87 16.11 33.23
CA ASP A 496 -88.16 16.53 33.82
C ASP A 496 -88.02 17.74 34.76
N THR A 497 -86.86 17.97 35.30
CA THR A 497 -86.56 19.11 36.14
C THR A 497 -85.30 19.83 35.65
N TRP A 498 -85.27 21.12 35.84
CA TRP A 498 -84.11 21.92 35.50
C TRP A 498 -83.30 22.28 36.73
N ASN A 499 -81.97 22.00 36.74
CA ASN A 499 -81.08 22.35 37.85
C ASN A 499 -79.61 22.42 37.35
N ILE A 500 -78.74 23.07 38.09
CA ILE A 500 -77.28 23.10 37.85
C ILE A 500 -76.62 22.16 38.85
N VAL A 501 -76.69 20.85 38.54
CA VAL A 501 -76.29 19.77 39.45
C VAL A 501 -74.78 19.70 39.72
N ASP A 502 -73.98 20.29 38.85
CA ASP A 502 -72.53 20.34 39.03
C ASP A 502 -72.07 21.12 40.23
N LEU A 503 -72.92 22.06 40.71
CA LEU A 503 -72.71 22.87 41.92
C LEU A 503 -73.36 22.29 43.19
N ARG A 504 -73.88 21.05 43.14
CA ARG A 504 -74.60 20.42 44.26
C ARG A 504 -73.80 20.31 45.56
N ARG A 505 -72.49 20.40 45.50
CA ARG A 505 -71.61 20.35 46.68
C ARG A 505 -71.42 21.72 47.34
N GLN A 506 -71.91 22.78 46.71
CA GLN A 506 -71.87 24.13 47.24
C GLN A 506 -73.24 24.45 47.98
N SER A 507 -73.21 24.32 49.26
CA SER A 507 -74.44 24.53 50.08
C SER A 507 -75.01 25.97 50.04
N GLU A 508 -74.14 26.92 49.70
CA GLU A 508 -74.47 28.33 49.61
C GLU A 508 -74.90 28.77 48.20
N ALA A 509 -74.78 27.89 47.22
CA ALA A 509 -75.23 28.23 45.89
C ALA A 509 -76.74 28.32 45.79
N VAL A 510 -77.24 29.41 45.23
CA VAL A 510 -78.69 29.69 45.12
C VAL A 510 -79.00 30.07 43.66
N ILE A 511 -80.08 29.47 43.13
CA ILE A 511 -80.57 29.76 41.80
C ILE A 511 -81.95 30.42 41.89
N HIS A 512 -82.12 31.56 41.24
CA HIS A 512 -83.40 32.23 41.08
C HIS A 512 -83.86 32.15 39.64
N ILE A 513 -85.12 31.71 39.42
CA ILE A 513 -85.66 31.50 38.03
C ILE A 513 -86.75 32.53 37.83
N PHE A 514 -86.70 33.19 36.68
CA PHE A 514 -87.61 34.31 36.35
C PHE A 514 -88.30 34.06 35.00
N ASP A 515 -89.49 34.66 34.84
CA ASP A 515 -90.12 34.75 33.53
C ASP A 515 -89.45 35.85 32.64
N ARG A 516 -89.93 36.01 31.44
CA ARG A 516 -89.45 37.03 30.48
C ARG A 516 -89.67 38.46 30.94
N TYR A 517 -90.57 38.68 31.95
CA TYR A 517 -90.90 40.00 32.51
C TYR A 517 -90.07 40.28 33.77
N GLY A 518 -89.21 39.37 34.18
CA GLY A 518 -88.40 39.53 35.40
C GLY A 518 -89.12 39.14 36.70
N ILE A 519 -90.30 38.45 36.65
CA ILE A 519 -91.02 37.97 37.81
C ILE A 519 -90.29 36.71 38.30
N LEU A 520 -89.93 36.65 39.61
CA LEU A 520 -89.35 35.49 40.27
C LEU A 520 -90.38 34.37 40.33
N LEU A 521 -90.11 33.24 39.66
CA LEU A 521 -90.97 32.06 39.64
C LEU A 521 -90.56 31.04 40.70
N LYS A 522 -89.29 30.83 40.89
CA LYS A 522 -88.77 29.80 41.81
C LYS A 522 -87.40 30.16 42.33
N GLN A 523 -87.12 29.84 43.56
CA GLN A 523 -85.79 29.74 44.11
C GLN A 523 -85.49 28.25 44.30
N ILE A 524 -84.34 27.77 43.76
CA ILE A 524 -83.88 26.41 43.95
C ILE A 524 -82.44 26.39 44.40
N TYR A 525 -81.96 25.24 44.88
CA TYR A 525 -80.59 24.99 45.26
C TYR A 525 -80.05 23.90 44.38
N PRO A 526 -78.78 23.98 43.95
CA PRO A 526 -78.14 22.92 43.15
C PRO A 526 -78.21 21.52 43.74
N SER A 527 -78.23 21.42 45.06
CA SER A 527 -78.42 20.17 45.84
C SER A 527 -79.85 19.63 45.86
N GLY A 528 -80.86 20.42 45.44
CA GLY A 528 -82.26 20.03 45.44
C GLY A 528 -82.69 19.30 44.16
N SER A 529 -84.02 18.99 44.10
CA SER A 529 -84.65 18.26 42.99
C SER A 529 -84.73 19.08 41.67
N GLY A 530 -84.46 20.37 41.73
CA GLY A 530 -84.64 21.26 40.57
C GLY A 530 -86.02 21.85 40.42
N TRP A 531 -86.25 22.59 39.34
CA TRP A 531 -87.54 23.19 39.00
C TRP A 531 -88.27 22.31 37.94
N ASP A 532 -89.54 21.99 38.28
CA ASP A 532 -90.43 21.13 37.50
C ASP A 532 -91.27 21.90 36.47
N GLY A 533 -91.03 23.17 36.25
CA GLY A 533 -91.82 23.99 35.35
C GLY A 533 -93.19 24.38 35.87
N THR A 534 -93.38 24.46 37.25
CA THR A 534 -94.62 24.93 37.87
C THR A 534 -94.39 26.27 38.59
N TYR A 535 -95.46 27.11 38.63
CA TYR A 535 -95.56 28.33 39.42
C TYR A 535 -96.89 28.36 40.13
N ASN A 536 -96.90 28.53 41.46
CA ASN A 536 -98.10 28.49 42.29
C ASN A 536 -98.99 27.25 41.98
N GLY A 537 -98.38 26.08 41.73
CA GLY A 537 -99.05 24.83 41.46
C GLY A 537 -99.65 24.69 40.07
N GLN A 538 -99.42 25.64 39.18
CA GLN A 538 -99.83 25.60 37.77
C GLN A 538 -98.63 25.41 36.83
N MET A 539 -98.81 24.67 35.79
CA MET A 539 -97.78 24.52 34.77
C MET A 539 -97.57 25.82 33.98
N VAL A 540 -96.32 26.28 33.84
CA VAL A 540 -96.04 27.44 33.00
C VAL A 540 -95.96 27.04 31.55
N THR A 541 -96.00 27.97 30.59
CA THR A 541 -96.00 27.76 29.17
C THR A 541 -94.63 27.29 28.66
N SER A 542 -94.56 26.57 27.50
CA SER A 542 -93.32 26.40 26.76
C SER A 542 -92.81 27.75 26.33
N ASP A 543 -91.67 28.15 26.88
CA ASP A 543 -91.04 29.46 26.65
C ASP A 543 -89.58 29.44 27.13
N ASP A 544 -88.87 30.58 26.94
CA ASP A 544 -87.57 30.83 27.53
C ASP A 544 -87.74 31.42 28.91
N TYR A 545 -86.98 30.91 29.87
CA TYR A 545 -86.92 31.36 31.26
C TYR A 545 -85.51 31.80 31.61
N TRP A 546 -85.40 32.83 32.40
CA TRP A 546 -84.14 33.40 32.84
C TRP A 546 -83.81 32.91 34.26
N PHE A 547 -82.47 32.78 34.48
CA PHE A 547 -82.05 32.49 35.85
C PHE A 547 -80.82 33.33 36.23
N THR A 548 -80.69 33.51 37.52
CA THR A 548 -79.45 33.97 38.15
C THR A 548 -78.99 32.88 39.12
N ILE A 549 -77.71 32.64 39.15
CA ILE A 549 -77.07 31.76 40.12
C ILE A 549 -75.98 32.52 40.85
N SER A 550 -76.05 32.50 42.19
CA SER A 550 -74.95 32.95 43.04
C SER A 550 -74.24 31.71 43.60
N TYR A 551 -72.94 31.65 43.42
CA TYR A 551 -72.10 30.49 43.78
C TYR A 551 -70.71 30.96 44.19
N SER A 552 -69.81 30.06 44.63
CA SER A 552 -68.46 30.37 44.97
C SER A 552 -67.50 29.60 44.02
N LYS A 553 -66.47 30.28 43.51
CA LYS A 553 -65.34 29.63 42.75
C LYS A 553 -64.01 30.04 43.39
N ASN A 554 -63.27 29.09 43.87
CA ASN A 554 -62.00 29.31 44.60
C ASN A 554 -62.15 30.29 45.79
N ASN A 555 -63.27 30.17 46.55
CA ASN A 555 -63.67 31.06 47.63
C ASN A 555 -64.06 32.49 47.22
N ASP A 556 -64.11 32.80 45.93
CA ASP A 556 -64.59 34.07 45.40
C ASP A 556 -66.11 33.97 45.10
N PRO A 557 -66.97 34.89 45.56
CA PRO A 557 -68.36 34.90 45.17
C PRO A 557 -68.51 35.27 43.69
N LYS A 558 -69.34 34.49 43.02
CA LYS A 558 -69.62 34.66 41.57
C LYS A 558 -71.13 34.74 41.38
N GLU A 559 -71.54 35.51 40.38
CA GLU A 559 -72.91 35.55 39.90
C GLU A 559 -72.94 35.32 38.39
N PHE A 560 -73.85 34.48 37.93
CA PHE A 560 -74.01 34.22 36.48
C PHE A 560 -75.50 34.34 36.12
N LYS A 561 -75.82 34.86 34.95
CA LYS A 561 -77.19 35.08 34.42
C LYS A 561 -77.25 34.56 32.96
N ALA A 562 -78.29 33.78 32.72
CA ALA A 562 -78.60 33.29 31.39
C ALA A 562 -80.08 32.89 31.30
N HIS A 563 -80.42 32.25 30.16
CA HIS A 563 -81.75 31.71 29.91
C HIS A 563 -81.68 30.24 29.52
N PHE A 564 -82.79 29.56 29.71
CA PHE A 564 -82.97 28.16 29.24
C PHE A 564 -84.41 28.01 28.75
N SER A 565 -84.67 27.00 27.90
CA SER A 565 -86.01 26.78 27.36
C SER A 565 -86.76 25.65 28.12
N LEU A 566 -88.01 25.86 28.40
CA LEU A 566 -88.94 24.83 28.77
C LEU A 566 -89.70 24.40 27.53
N LYS A 567 -89.67 23.09 27.22
CA LYS A 567 -90.30 22.46 26.08
C LYS A 567 -91.26 21.37 26.53
N ARG A 568 -92.51 21.43 26.06
CA ARG A 568 -93.55 20.42 26.34
C ARG A 568 -94.09 19.86 25.08
#